data_e0f89f281be60a909fce0aea7a24264d
#
_entry.id   e0f89f281be60a909fce0aea7a24264d
#
_cell.length_a   1.000
_cell.length_b   1.000
_cell.length_c   1.000
_cell.angle_alpha   90.00
_cell.angle_beta   90.00
_cell.angle_gamma   90.00
#
_symmetry.space_group_name_H-M   'P 1'
#
loop_
_entity.id
_entity.type
_entity.pdbx_description
1 polymer ?
#
loop_
_entity_poly.entity_id
_entity_poly.type
_entity_poly.pdbx_seq_one_letter_code
_entity_poly.pdbx_strand_id
1 'polypeptide(L)'
;MIFSESRRFIFFAVPKTGTHAVREALRVHLAEGDWEQQLRYGKQLSPLPKIAAVNHGHVSYRQLSGAMGVTGLSEFFRFGFVRHPADRFVSV
;
A
#
# COMPACT_ATOMS: atom_id res chain seq x y z
N MET A 1 -0.74 2.50 -3.21
CA MET A 1 -0.53 1.57 -2.08
C MET A 1 0.94 1.23 -1.94
N ILE A 2 1.43 1.22 -0.74
CA ILE A 2 2.80 0.81 -0.42
C ILE A 2 2.74 -0.41 0.48
N PHE A 3 3.50 -1.43 0.15
CA PHE A 3 3.57 -2.66 0.91
C PHE A 3 5.01 -2.87 1.37
N SER A 4 5.24 -2.83 2.67
CA SER A 4 6.57 -3.05 3.24
C SER A 4 6.59 -4.32 4.07
N GLU A 5 7.19 -5.35 3.54
CA GLU A 5 7.39 -6.59 4.29
C GLU A 5 8.49 -6.42 5.33
N SER A 6 9.52 -5.67 5.01
CA SER A 6 10.66 -5.46 5.91
C SER A 6 10.26 -4.72 7.19
N ARG A 7 9.29 -3.83 7.12
CA ARG A 7 8.81 -3.04 8.25
C ARG A 7 7.40 -3.38 8.69
N ARG A 8 6.79 -4.36 8.05
CA ARG A 8 5.47 -4.90 8.42
C ARG A 8 4.36 -3.85 8.42
N PHE A 9 4.29 -3.04 7.36
CA PHE A 9 3.18 -2.11 7.21
C PHE A 9 2.63 -2.11 5.78
N ILE A 10 1.37 -1.70 5.65
CA ILE A 10 0.70 -1.49 4.37
C ILE A 10 0.02 -0.13 4.43
N PHE A 11 0.34 0.75 3.48
CA PHE A 11 -0.30 2.04 3.34
C PHE A 11 -1.26 2.01 2.16
N PHE A 12 -2.53 2.27 2.43
CA PHE A 12 -3.56 2.35 1.38
C PHE A 12 -3.75 3.81 0.97
N ALA A 13 -3.43 4.10 -0.27
CA ALA A 13 -3.60 5.45 -0.83
C ALA A 13 -5.06 5.64 -1.23
N VAL A 14 -5.85 6.20 -0.33
CA VAL A 14 -7.27 6.51 -0.59
C VAL A 14 -7.35 7.71 -1.53
N PRO A 15 -8.19 7.67 -2.59
CA PRO A 15 -8.29 8.79 -3.52
C PRO A 15 -8.63 10.11 -2.85
N LYS A 16 -8.05 11.19 -3.37
CA LYS A 16 -8.34 12.57 -2.95
C LYS A 16 -8.01 12.87 -1.48
N THR A 17 -7.05 12.15 -0.88
CA THR A 17 -6.64 12.40 0.50
C THR A 17 -5.24 13.00 0.61
N GLY A 18 -4.66 13.47 -0.51
CA GLY A 18 -3.34 14.10 -0.49
C GLY A 18 -2.22 13.14 -0.13
N THR A 19 -2.26 11.94 -0.68
CA THR A 19 -1.32 10.88 -0.28
C THR A 19 0.10 11.04 -0.83
N HIS A 20 0.32 11.99 -1.73
CA HIS A 20 1.61 12.13 -2.40
C HIS A 20 2.76 12.36 -1.42
N ALA A 21 2.60 13.32 -0.48
CA ALA A 21 3.64 13.61 0.50
C ALA A 21 3.88 12.43 1.45
N VAL A 22 2.82 11.72 1.83
CA VAL A 22 2.93 10.53 2.68
C VAL A 22 3.70 9.43 1.95
N ARG A 23 3.40 9.20 0.68
CA ARG A 23 4.11 8.20 -0.11
C ARG A 23 5.59 8.54 -0.26
N GLU A 24 5.92 9.79 -0.50
CA GLU A 24 7.33 10.22 -0.58
C GLU A 24 8.06 10.00 0.74
N ALA A 25 7.42 10.33 1.85
CA ALA A 25 8.01 10.14 3.17
C ALA A 25 8.25 8.65 3.47
N LEU A 26 7.34 7.78 3.05
CA LEU A 26 7.46 6.35 3.30
C LEU A 26 8.51 5.68 2.39
N ARG A 27 8.63 6.16 1.16
CA ARG A 27 9.55 5.54 0.18
C ARG A 27 10.99 5.48 0.65
N VAL A 28 11.45 6.47 1.41
CA VAL A 28 12.85 6.50 1.89
C VAL A 28 13.14 5.40 2.89
N HIS A 29 12.12 4.77 3.43
CA HIS A 29 12.26 3.68 4.40
C HIS A 29 12.09 2.28 3.80
N LEU A 30 11.84 2.20 2.49
CA LEU A 30 11.60 0.92 1.84
C LEU A 30 12.91 0.24 1.48
N ALA A 31 12.90 -1.08 1.56
CA ALA A 31 14.06 -1.91 1.27
C ALA A 31 13.77 -2.82 0.08
N GLU A 32 14.79 -3.53 -0.40
CA GLU A 32 14.61 -4.50 -1.47
C GLU A 32 13.56 -5.54 -1.05
N GLY A 33 12.63 -5.82 -1.94
CA GLY A 33 11.51 -6.72 -1.66
C GLY A 33 10.24 -6.02 -1.25
N ASP A 34 10.33 -4.80 -0.69
CA ASP A 34 9.16 -3.97 -0.48
C ASP A 34 8.64 -3.49 -1.83
N TRP A 35 7.39 -3.08 -1.89
CA TRP A 35 6.86 -2.62 -3.17
C TRP A 35 5.78 -1.56 -3.00
N GLU A 36 5.67 -0.72 -4.00
CA GLU A 36 4.59 0.22 -4.19
C GLU A 36 3.86 -0.21 -5.45
N GLN A 37 2.58 0.06 -5.56
CA GLN A 37 1.75 -0.33 -6.68
C GLN A 37 2.53 -0.43 -8.01
N GLN A 38 2.57 -1.62 -8.59
CA GLN A 38 3.27 -1.94 -9.84
C GLN A 38 4.79 -1.79 -9.81
N LEU A 39 5.36 -1.42 -8.69
CA LEU A 39 6.79 -1.22 -8.56
C LEU A 39 7.33 -1.98 -7.36
N ARG A 40 8.27 -2.87 -7.61
CA ARG A 40 8.98 -3.58 -6.56
C ARG A 40 10.37 -2.99 -6.43
N TYR A 41 10.79 -2.66 -5.22
CA TYR A 41 12.10 -2.07 -5.00
C TYR A 41 13.18 -3.08 -5.36
N GLY A 42 14.10 -2.64 -6.23
CA GLY A 42 15.07 -3.51 -6.87
C GLY A 42 14.58 -4.17 -8.15
N LYS A 43 13.26 -4.11 -8.45
CA LYS A 43 12.65 -4.65 -9.67
C LYS A 43 11.48 -3.77 -10.09
N GLN A 44 10.98 -3.98 -11.32
CA GLN A 44 9.98 -3.06 -11.87
C GLN A 44 8.53 -3.39 -11.55
N LEU A 45 8.21 -4.63 -11.25
CA LEU A 45 6.81 -5.01 -11.06
C LEU A 45 6.57 -5.55 -9.67
N SER A 46 5.34 -5.32 -9.18
CA SER A 46 4.87 -5.97 -7.97
C SER A 46 5.01 -7.49 -8.09
N PRO A 47 5.36 -8.19 -7.00
CA PRO A 47 5.44 -9.65 -7.03
C PRO A 47 4.07 -10.33 -7.17
N LEU A 48 2.98 -9.60 -7.03
CA LEU A 48 1.61 -10.12 -7.12
C LEU A 48 1.01 -9.75 -8.46
N PRO A 49 0.77 -10.73 -9.36
CA PRO A 49 0.25 -10.42 -10.70
C PRO A 49 -1.07 -9.66 -10.69
N LYS A 50 -1.96 -9.98 -9.76
CA LYS A 50 -3.24 -9.28 -9.65
C LYS A 50 -3.10 -7.81 -9.27
N ILE A 51 -2.08 -7.47 -8.52
CA ILE A 51 -1.80 -6.09 -8.14
C ILE A 51 -1.04 -5.39 -9.27
N ALA A 52 -0.09 -6.05 -9.89
CA ALA A 52 0.66 -5.48 -11.00
C ALA A 52 -0.24 -5.13 -12.19
N ALA A 53 -1.35 -5.84 -12.35
CA ALA A 53 -2.32 -5.58 -13.42
C ALA A 53 -3.20 -4.35 -13.16
N VAL A 54 -3.30 -3.87 -11.93
CA VAL A 54 -4.06 -2.66 -11.60
C VAL A 54 -3.29 -1.45 -12.10
N ASN A 55 -3.95 -0.56 -12.83
CA ASN A 55 -3.28 0.56 -13.50
C ASN A 55 -3.39 1.90 -12.76
N HIS A 56 -3.62 1.86 -11.44
CA HIS A 56 -3.63 3.06 -10.60
C HIS A 56 -3.10 2.72 -9.21
N GLY A 57 -2.81 3.74 -8.42
CA GLY A 57 -2.20 3.59 -7.10
C GLY A 57 -3.17 3.36 -5.94
N HIS A 58 -4.48 3.23 -6.22
CA HIS A 58 -5.52 3.19 -5.20
C HIS A 58 -6.05 1.77 -4.98
N VAL A 59 -5.16 0.84 -4.71
CA VAL A 59 -5.52 -0.54 -4.40
C VAL A 59 -6.22 -0.58 -3.04
N SER A 60 -7.36 -1.23 -2.98
CA SER A 60 -8.13 -1.37 -1.74
C SER A 60 -7.67 -2.59 -0.94
N TYR A 61 -8.05 -2.61 0.34
CA TYR A 61 -7.83 -3.79 1.18
C TYR A 61 -8.46 -5.04 0.55
N ARG A 62 -9.65 -4.90 -0.04
CA ARG A 62 -10.34 -6.02 -0.68
C ARG A 62 -9.54 -6.58 -1.86
N GLN A 63 -8.99 -5.71 -2.69
CA GLN A 63 -8.16 -6.13 -3.82
C GLN A 63 -6.90 -6.84 -3.34
N LEU A 64 -6.25 -6.28 -2.32
CA LEU A 64 -5.03 -6.86 -1.78
C LEU A 64 -5.31 -8.20 -1.10
N SER A 65 -6.36 -8.31 -0.30
CA SER A 65 -6.71 -9.58 0.37
C SER A 65 -7.09 -10.66 -0.64
N GLY A 66 -7.71 -10.27 -1.76
CA GLY A 66 -7.98 -11.19 -2.86
C GLY A 66 -6.73 -11.73 -3.51
N ALA A 67 -5.64 -10.96 -3.51
CA ALA A 67 -4.37 -11.37 -4.11
C ALA A 67 -3.49 -12.16 -3.14
N MET A 68 -3.54 -11.86 -1.84
CA MET A 68 -2.61 -12.42 -0.85
C MET A 68 -3.26 -13.34 0.16
N GLY A 69 -4.57 -13.21 0.37
CA GLY A 69 -5.25 -13.86 1.48
C GLY A 69 -5.23 -13.04 2.76
N VAL A 70 -6.28 -13.16 3.54
CA VAL A 70 -6.49 -12.35 4.75
C VAL A 70 -5.48 -12.70 5.85
N THR A 71 -5.14 -13.97 5.97
CA THR A 71 -4.25 -14.44 7.03
C THR A 71 -2.88 -13.78 6.97
N GLY A 72 -2.32 -13.66 5.76
CA GLY A 72 -1.02 -13.02 5.59
C GLY A 72 -1.04 -11.54 5.93
N LEU A 73 -2.17 -10.86 5.74
CA LEU A 73 -2.29 -9.44 6.01
C LEU A 73 -2.48 -9.10 7.48
N SER A 74 -2.95 -10.04 8.28
CA SER A 74 -3.26 -9.78 9.69
C SER A 74 -2.03 -9.40 10.52
N GLU A 75 -0.84 -9.74 10.07
CA GLU A 75 0.41 -9.45 10.77
C GLU A 75 0.99 -8.08 10.43
N PHE A 76 0.35 -7.35 9.52
CA PHE A 76 0.83 -6.04 9.08
C PHE A 76 0.03 -4.92 9.73
N PHE A 77 0.71 -3.83 10.05
CA PHE A 77 0.02 -2.59 10.38
C PHE A 77 -0.55 -2.00 9.09
N ARG A 78 -1.86 -1.85 9.04
CA ARG A 78 -2.58 -1.41 7.84
C ARG A 78 -3.19 -0.05 8.12
N PHE A 79 -2.91 0.93 7.27
CA PHE A 79 -3.41 2.28 7.51
C PHE A 79 -3.64 3.03 6.20
N GLY A 80 -4.41 4.08 6.32
CA GLY A 80 -4.67 5.02 5.26
C GLY A 80 -5.23 6.29 5.88
N PHE A 81 -5.51 7.27 5.05
CA PHE A 81 -6.16 8.50 5.50
C PHE A 81 -7.49 8.67 4.80
N VAL A 82 -8.49 9.16 5.51
CA VAL A 82 -9.74 9.59 4.88
C VAL A 82 -9.85 11.09 5.01
N ARG A 83 -10.40 11.69 3.97
CA ARG A 83 -10.69 13.11 3.93
C ARG A 83 -12.17 13.28 4.17
N HIS A 84 -12.55 14.31 4.89
CA HIS A 84 -13.92 14.70 5.10
C HIS A 84 -14.75 13.71 5.96
N PRO A 85 -15.50 14.26 6.88
CA PRO A 85 -15.61 15.71 7.09
C PRO A 85 -14.36 16.33 7.65
N ALA A 86 -13.47 15.54 8.19
CA ALA A 86 -12.15 15.96 8.65
C ALA A 86 -11.16 14.92 8.19
N ASP A 87 -9.97 15.33 7.78
CA ASP A 87 -8.95 14.40 7.40
C ASP A 87 -8.58 13.55 8.60
N ARG A 88 -8.75 12.26 8.50
CA ARG A 88 -8.53 11.32 9.58
C ARG A 88 -7.54 10.26 9.20
N PHE A 89 -6.75 9.85 10.17
CA PHE A 89 -6.01 8.61 10.07
C PHE A 89 -6.98 7.45 10.36
N VAL A 90 -6.93 6.43 9.49
CA VAL A 90 -7.76 5.22 9.63
C VAL A 90 -6.86 4.00 9.57
N SER A 91 -6.97 3.16 10.57
CA SER A 91 -6.34 1.83 10.56
C SER A 91 -7.34 0.83 9.97
N VAL A 92 -6.92 0.10 8.98
CA VAL A 92 -7.77 -0.87 8.27
C VAL A 92 -7.34 -2.30 8.48
#